data_56fd632e9c9485daa6ca89a3960235f3
#
_entry.id   56fd632e9c9485daa6ca89a3960235f3
#
_cell.length_a   1.000
_cell.length_b   1.000
_cell.length_c   1.000
_cell.angle_alpha   90.00
_cell.angle_beta   90.00
_cell.angle_gamma   90.00
#
_symmetry.space_group_name_H-M   'P 1'
#
loop_
_entity.id
_entity.type
_entity.pdbx_description
1 polymer ?
#
loop_
_entity_poly.entity_id
_entity_poly.type
_entity_poly.pdbx_seq_one_letter_code
_entity_poly.pdbx_strand_id
1 'polypeptide(L)'
;MRPILALAALAFPLAACGQSERSAVSLEVNGDIANNSATVTCKESTTGMCHVLFKTGATTQRIAVAPGKTGTVSTLPTGTSFCGGYTPPELDSCKPIVLTNGHQVIHHERTVRH
;
A
#
# COMPACT_ATOMS: atom_id res chain seq x y z
N MET A 1 9.42 21.10 -46.53
CA MET A 1 9.59 20.75 -46.19
C MET A 1 9.80 20.53 -45.08
N ARG A 2 10.12 20.56 -44.36
CA ARG A 2 10.45 20.35 -43.38
C ARG A 2 10.01 21.01 -42.25
N PRO A 3 9.44 21.94 -42.09
CA PRO A 3 8.98 22.69 -40.94
C PRO A 3 8.06 21.93 -40.08
N ILE A 4 7.55 20.91 -40.55
CA ILE A 4 6.65 20.15 -39.82
C ILE A 4 7.18 19.57 -38.59
N LEU A 5 8.43 19.33 -38.55
CA LEU A 5 9.00 18.65 -37.45
C LEU A 5 8.91 19.36 -36.16
N ALA A 6 8.90 20.64 -36.18
CA ALA A 6 8.89 21.41 -34.97
C ALA A 6 7.65 21.25 -34.16
N LEU A 7 6.60 20.89 -34.82
CA LEU A 7 5.32 20.83 -34.14
C LEU A 7 5.24 19.77 -33.07
N ALA A 8 5.88 18.68 -33.32
CA ALA A 8 5.76 17.59 -32.38
C ALA A 8 6.32 17.90 -31.02
N ALA A 9 7.34 18.72 -30.99
CA ALA A 9 7.99 19.02 -29.75
C ALA A 9 7.14 19.86 -28.82
N LEU A 10 6.23 20.58 -29.36
CA LEU A 10 5.44 21.49 -28.56
C LEU A 10 4.48 20.83 -27.62
N ALA A 11 4.13 19.62 -27.91
CA ALA A 11 3.15 18.94 -27.09
C ALA A 11 3.70 18.56 -25.72
N PHE A 12 4.97 18.33 -25.61
CA PHE A 12 5.51 17.86 -24.35
C PHE A 12 5.43 18.81 -23.20
N PRO A 13 5.81 20.04 -23.34
CA PRO A 13 5.78 20.94 -22.21
C PRO A 13 4.40 21.09 -21.61
N LEU A 14 3.40 20.98 -22.42
CA LEU A 14 2.05 21.14 -21.95
C LEU A 14 1.62 20.04 -21.01
N ALA A 15 2.06 18.85 -21.29
CA ALA A 15 1.68 17.72 -20.46
C ALA A 15 2.23 17.81 -19.05
N ALA A 16 3.32 18.51 -18.87
CA ALA A 16 3.94 18.60 -17.58
C ALA A 16 3.28 19.63 -16.68
N CYS A 17 2.52 20.55 -17.24
CA CYS A 17 1.94 21.62 -16.47
C CYS A 17 0.69 21.20 -15.75
N GLY A 18 0.59 21.55 -14.47
CA GLY A 18 -0.63 21.35 -13.73
C GLY A 18 -0.94 19.91 -13.39
N GLN A 19 0.02 19.04 -13.52
CA GLN A 19 -0.22 17.64 -13.17
C GLN A 19 -0.31 17.45 -11.68
N SER A 20 -1.11 16.49 -11.27
CA SER A 20 -1.15 16.06 -9.90
C SER A 20 -0.61 14.64 -9.80
N GLU A 21 -0.05 14.31 -8.66
CA GLU A 21 0.42 12.99 -8.36
C GLU A 21 -0.51 12.34 -7.36
N ARG A 22 -0.91 11.12 -7.65
CA ARG A 22 -1.76 10.36 -6.78
C ARG A 22 -0.97 9.18 -6.22
N SER A 23 -1.02 9.04 -4.92
CA SER A 23 -0.47 7.87 -4.24
C SER A 23 -1.62 7.21 -3.49
N ALA A 24 -1.83 5.93 -3.72
CA ALA A 24 -2.95 5.24 -3.12
C ALA A 24 -2.62 3.78 -2.86
N VAL A 25 -3.24 3.24 -1.83
CA VAL A 25 -3.18 1.82 -1.53
C VAL A 25 -4.54 1.39 -1.00
N SER A 26 -4.97 0.22 -1.42
CA SER A 26 -6.17 -0.41 -0.89
C SER A 26 -5.83 -1.88 -0.70
N LEU A 27 -5.98 -2.35 0.52
CA LEU A 27 -5.69 -3.73 0.85
C LEU A 27 -6.65 -4.23 1.91
N GLU A 28 -6.74 -5.54 2.03
CA GLU A 28 -7.59 -6.19 2.98
C GLU A 28 -6.78 -7.16 3.81
N VAL A 29 -6.95 -7.10 5.11
CA VAL A 29 -6.31 -8.03 6.04
C VAL A 29 -7.42 -8.90 6.62
N ASN A 30 -7.32 -10.20 6.42
CA ASN A 30 -8.29 -11.15 6.95
C ASN A 30 -7.62 -11.92 8.07
N GLY A 31 -7.99 -11.59 9.30
CA GLY A 31 -7.39 -12.21 10.48
C GLY A 31 -8.03 -13.52 10.85
N ASP A 32 -7.22 -14.44 11.29
CA ASP A 32 -7.64 -15.72 11.83
C ASP A 32 -6.93 -15.93 13.16
N ILE A 33 -7.53 -15.39 14.20
CA ILE A 33 -6.90 -15.37 15.52
C ILE A 33 -6.74 -16.78 16.08
N ALA A 34 -7.67 -17.66 15.81
CA ALA A 34 -7.60 -19.03 16.29
C ALA A 34 -6.38 -19.78 15.75
N ASN A 35 -5.95 -19.44 14.54
CA ASN A 35 -4.79 -20.05 13.91
C ASN A 35 -3.55 -19.15 13.93
N ASN A 36 -3.61 -18.05 14.66
CA ASN A 36 -2.51 -17.10 14.78
C ASN A 36 -1.97 -16.64 13.42
N SER A 37 -2.87 -16.35 12.50
CA SER A 37 -2.48 -15.99 11.14
C SER A 37 -3.34 -14.87 10.58
N ALA A 38 -2.88 -14.31 9.47
CA ALA A 38 -3.64 -13.33 8.72
C ALA A 38 -3.29 -13.45 7.24
N THR A 39 -4.28 -13.17 6.40
CA THR A 39 -4.10 -13.16 4.96
C THR A 39 -4.24 -11.73 4.47
N VAL A 40 -3.27 -11.28 3.67
CA VAL A 40 -3.26 -9.93 3.12
C VAL A 40 -3.56 -10.02 1.63
N THR A 41 -4.60 -9.32 1.19
CA THR A 41 -4.94 -9.22 -0.22
C THR A 41 -4.71 -7.79 -0.67
N CYS A 42 -3.85 -7.60 -1.65
CA CYS A 42 -3.59 -6.28 -2.20
C CYS A 42 -4.57 -6.01 -3.33
N LYS A 43 -5.35 -4.93 -3.21
CA LYS A 43 -6.30 -4.54 -4.24
C LYS A 43 -5.70 -3.53 -5.18
N GLU A 44 -5.02 -2.55 -4.65
CA GLU A 44 -4.44 -1.46 -5.42
C GLU A 44 -3.21 -0.91 -4.69
N SER A 45 -2.18 -0.56 -5.44
CA SER A 45 -1.06 0.21 -4.90
C SER A 45 -0.36 0.94 -6.03
N THR A 46 -0.19 2.23 -5.88
CA THR A 46 0.48 3.06 -6.89
C THR A 46 1.97 2.80 -6.96
N THR A 47 2.55 2.15 -5.95
CA THR A 47 3.96 1.77 -5.99
C THR A 47 4.18 0.35 -6.51
N GLY A 48 3.10 -0.38 -6.80
CA GLY A 48 3.18 -1.75 -7.27
C GLY A 48 3.18 -2.81 -6.19
N MET A 49 3.17 -2.41 -4.91
CA MET A 49 3.15 -3.34 -3.78
C MET A 49 2.31 -2.76 -2.65
N CYS A 50 1.57 -3.62 -1.99
CA CYS A 50 0.97 -3.32 -0.70
C CYS A 50 1.91 -3.82 0.39
N HIS A 51 2.26 -2.96 1.33
CA HIS A 51 3.17 -3.31 2.42
C HIS A 51 2.40 -3.33 3.73
N VAL A 52 2.60 -4.38 4.52
CA VAL A 52 1.97 -4.49 5.83
C VAL A 52 3.03 -4.86 6.86
N LEU A 53 2.98 -4.17 7.99
CA LEU A 53 3.84 -4.44 9.13
C LEU A 53 2.96 -4.96 10.26
N PHE A 54 3.25 -6.16 10.73
CA PHE A 54 2.59 -6.74 11.90
C PHE A 54 3.52 -6.60 13.09
N LYS A 55 2.96 -6.19 14.21
CA LYS A 55 3.73 -5.96 15.42
C LYS A 55 3.09 -6.68 16.60
N THR A 56 3.88 -7.46 17.32
CA THR A 56 3.47 -8.13 18.54
C THR A 56 4.54 -7.87 19.61
N GLY A 57 4.26 -6.97 20.54
CA GLY A 57 5.27 -6.54 21.49
C GLY A 57 6.45 -5.91 20.77
N ALA A 58 7.64 -6.45 20.96
CA ALA A 58 8.85 -5.97 20.30
C ALA A 58 9.13 -6.69 18.99
N THR A 59 8.32 -7.69 18.63
CA THR A 59 8.53 -8.50 17.44
C THR A 59 7.75 -7.90 16.27
N THR A 60 8.39 -7.83 15.11
CA THR A 60 7.74 -7.32 13.90
C THR A 60 7.89 -8.31 12.76
N GLN A 61 6.89 -8.36 11.89
CA GLN A 61 6.93 -9.12 10.65
C GLN A 61 6.41 -8.24 9.53
N ARG A 62 7.05 -8.29 8.38
CA ARG A 62 6.67 -7.48 7.23
C ARG A 62 6.31 -8.37 6.07
N ILE A 63 5.32 -7.95 5.29
CA ILE A 63 4.96 -8.64 4.06
C ILE A 63 4.69 -7.60 2.99
N ALA A 64 5.03 -7.95 1.76
CA ALA A 64 4.73 -7.12 0.59
C ALA A 64 3.99 -7.99 -0.42
N VAL A 65 2.87 -7.48 -0.91
CA VAL A 65 1.97 -8.23 -1.80
C VAL A 65 1.66 -7.37 -3.01
N ALA A 66 1.78 -7.93 -4.19
CA ALA A 66 1.46 -7.22 -5.42
C ALA A 66 -0.05 -7.09 -5.62
N PRO A 67 -0.52 -6.08 -6.35
CA PRO A 67 -1.95 -5.93 -6.62
C PRO A 67 -2.54 -7.18 -7.27
N GLY A 68 -3.69 -7.59 -6.78
CA GLY A 68 -4.37 -8.80 -7.24
C GLY A 68 -3.84 -10.07 -6.61
N LYS A 69 -2.87 -9.98 -5.72
CA LYS A 69 -2.28 -11.14 -5.09
C LYS A 69 -2.64 -11.20 -3.61
N THR A 70 -2.34 -12.34 -3.02
CA THR A 70 -2.63 -12.61 -1.61
C THR A 70 -1.41 -13.25 -0.98
N GLY A 71 -1.10 -12.85 0.24
CA GLY A 71 -0.02 -13.45 1.03
C GLY A 71 -0.53 -13.79 2.41
N THR A 72 0.09 -14.76 3.05
CA THR A 72 -0.30 -15.20 4.38
C THR A 72 0.86 -15.03 5.35
N VAL A 73 0.56 -14.52 6.54
CA VAL A 73 1.53 -14.39 7.62
C VAL A 73 1.05 -15.24 8.78
N SER A 74 1.94 -16.03 9.34
CA SER A 74 1.63 -16.88 10.48
C SER A 74 2.40 -16.42 11.71
N THR A 75 2.15 -17.10 12.83
CA THR A 75 2.81 -16.77 14.12
C THR A 75 2.44 -15.37 14.60
N LEU A 76 1.15 -15.04 14.52
CA LEU A 76 0.62 -13.75 14.95
C LEU A 76 -0.28 -13.98 16.17
N PRO A 77 0.28 -13.94 17.39
CA PRO A 77 -0.53 -14.21 18.57
C PRO A 77 -1.58 -13.12 18.82
N THR A 78 -2.49 -13.42 19.73
CA THR A 78 -3.50 -12.45 20.14
C THR A 78 -2.81 -11.18 20.64
N GLY A 79 -3.33 -10.05 20.27
CA GLY A 79 -2.73 -8.76 20.65
C GLY A 79 -1.82 -8.20 19.57
N THR A 80 -1.68 -8.89 18.44
CA THR A 80 -0.95 -8.36 17.29
C THR A 80 -1.70 -7.18 16.70
N SER A 81 -0.95 -6.15 16.32
CA SER A 81 -1.48 -5.02 15.58
C SER A 81 -0.76 -4.90 14.25
N PHE A 82 -1.33 -4.13 13.34
CA PHE A 82 -0.74 -3.98 12.02
C PHE A 82 -0.99 -2.59 11.46
N CYS A 83 -0.16 -2.22 10.51
CA CYS A 83 -0.37 -1.04 9.69
C CYS A 83 0.10 -1.35 8.28
N GLY A 84 -0.43 -0.63 7.31
CA GLY A 84 -0.11 -0.89 5.92
C GLY A 84 -0.04 0.39 5.11
N GLY A 85 0.55 0.27 3.95
CA GLY A 85 0.67 1.40 3.06
C GLY A 85 1.22 1.02 1.69
N TYR A 86 1.36 2.03 0.83
CA TYR A 86 1.96 1.83 -0.48
C TYR A 86 3.49 1.88 -0.44
N THR A 87 4.06 2.23 0.72
CA THR A 87 5.48 2.11 1.00
C THR A 87 5.64 1.33 2.30
N PRO A 88 6.83 0.78 2.58
CA PRO A 88 7.02 0.04 3.83
C PRO A 88 6.76 0.92 5.04
N PRO A 89 5.85 0.52 5.93
CA PRO A 89 5.57 1.32 7.12
C PRO A 89 6.76 1.37 8.06
N GLU A 90 6.95 2.53 8.68
CA GLU A 90 7.97 2.72 9.70
C GLU A 90 7.32 2.57 11.06
N LEU A 91 8.03 2.00 12.02
CA LEU A 91 7.48 1.82 13.36
C LEU A 91 7.04 3.14 13.99
N ASP A 92 7.83 4.19 13.77
CA ASP A 92 7.58 5.47 14.41
C ASP A 92 6.38 6.22 13.83
N SER A 93 6.10 6.02 12.57
CA SER A 93 5.01 6.73 11.89
C SER A 93 3.78 5.87 11.66
N CYS A 94 3.83 4.63 12.06
CA CYS A 94 2.76 3.67 11.85
C CYS A 94 1.71 3.83 12.94
N LYS A 95 0.44 3.96 12.56
CA LYS A 95 -0.68 3.95 13.49
C LYS A 95 -1.27 2.56 13.49
N PRO A 96 -0.90 1.73 14.45
CA PRO A 96 -1.30 0.33 14.39
C PRO A 96 -2.79 0.13 14.68
N ILE A 97 -3.35 -0.83 13.98
CA ILE A 97 -4.73 -1.26 14.14
C ILE A 97 -4.68 -2.67 14.74
N VAL A 98 -5.47 -2.92 15.77
CA VAL A 98 -5.49 -4.24 16.39
C VAL A 98 -6.06 -5.26 15.42
N LEU A 99 -5.36 -6.39 15.25
CA LEU A 99 -5.82 -7.46 14.38
C LEU A 99 -7.00 -8.16 15.03
N THR A 100 -8.09 -8.32 14.28
CA THR A 100 -9.28 -9.02 14.73
C THR A 100 -9.61 -10.14 13.76
N ASN A 101 -10.54 -11.01 14.13
CA ASN A 101 -11.02 -12.02 13.21
C ASN A 101 -11.81 -11.35 12.09
N GLY A 102 -11.64 -11.85 10.87
CA GLY A 102 -12.38 -11.37 9.73
C GLY A 102 -11.67 -10.27 8.98
N HIS A 103 -12.43 -9.53 8.20
CA HIS A 103 -11.90 -8.57 7.24
C HIS A 103 -11.67 -7.21 7.86
N GLN A 104 -10.49 -6.65 7.63
CA GLN A 104 -10.16 -5.30 8.00
C GLN A 104 -9.53 -4.65 6.76
N VAL A 105 -10.00 -3.46 6.41
CA VAL A 105 -9.58 -2.80 5.18
C VAL A 105 -8.70 -1.60 5.51
N ILE A 106 -7.61 -1.46 4.79
CA ILE A 106 -6.77 -0.27 4.82
C ILE A 106 -6.90 0.41 3.48
N HIS A 107 -7.24 1.69 3.51
CA HIS A 107 -7.29 2.51 2.32
C HIS A 107 -6.67 3.86 2.64
N HIS A 108 -5.61 4.19 1.93
CA HIS A 108 -4.94 5.49 2.04
C HIS A 108 -4.80 6.08 0.66
N GLU A 109 -5.07 7.37 0.57
CA GLU A 109 -4.94 8.07 -0.69
C GLU A 109 -4.39 9.46 -0.42
N ARG A 110 -3.45 9.87 -1.25
CA ARG A 110 -2.86 11.20 -1.17
C ARG A 110 -2.71 11.74 -2.57
N THR A 111 -3.15 12.96 -2.77
CA THR A 111 -2.98 13.65 -4.05
C THR A 111 -2.15 14.89 -3.79
N VAL A 112 -1.08 15.04 -4.56
CA VAL A 112 -0.21 16.20 -4.50
C VAL A 112 -0.36 16.94 -5.83
N ARG A 113 -0.71 18.22 -5.76
CA ARG A 113 -0.90 19.04 -6.94
C ARG A 113 0.28 19.98 -7.11
N HIS A 114 0.82 20.00 -8.30
CA HIS A 114 1.98 20.82 -8.59
C HIS A 114 1.62 22.07 -9.38
#